data_ec17443b2554c396121ace1b05c7348f
#
_entry.id   ec17443b2554c396121ace1b05c7348f
#
_cell.length_a   1.000
_cell.length_b   1.000
_cell.length_c   1.000
_cell.angle_alpha   90.00
_cell.angle_beta   90.00
_cell.angle_gamma   90.00
#
_symmetry.space_group_name_H-M   'P 1'
#
loop_
_entity.id
_entity.type
_entity.pdbx_description
1 polymer ?
#
loop_
_entity_poly.entity_id
_entity_poly.type
_entity_poly.pdbx_seq_one_letter_code
_entity_poly.pdbx_strand_id
1 'polypeptide(L)'
;MKVEGKKTKSGYEDSHPIFRILTDAVNEVTRCWLKMPAAYKRAFGDSICQSMGQCGSYLAVAQYKSTQQEKIRCLNAADGHLAEVKFWVSQSPNLFYITKTGAKRYSIPPKRAASCTAALMELGCLIGGWKGSLQSLPGRPVQQ
;
A
#
# COMPACT_ATOMS: atom_id res chain seq x y z
N MET A 1 -4.66 28.36 -11.88
CA MET A 1 -4.75 27.79 -11.97
C MET A 1 -5.05 27.16 -12.05
N LYS A 2 -4.83 26.98 -12.15
CA LYS A 2 -5.07 26.18 -12.33
C LYS A 2 -5.01 25.33 -12.46
N VAL A 3 -4.93 25.16 -12.52
CA VAL A 3 -4.93 24.28 -12.68
C VAL A 3 -4.57 23.70 -13.05
N GLU A 4 -4.04 23.76 -13.12
CA GLU A 4 -3.69 23.27 -13.40
C GLU A 4 -3.38 22.45 -13.35
N GLY A 5 -3.11 22.60 -13.04
CA GLY A 5 -2.67 21.86 -12.91
C GLY A 5 -2.73 20.99 -13.03
N LYS A 6 -3.07 20.54 -13.14
CA LYS A 6 -3.10 19.61 -13.27
C LYS A 6 -2.69 18.99 -14.16
N LYS A 7 -2.51 19.05 -14.67
CA LYS A 7 -2.22 18.44 -15.61
C LYS A 7 -1.04 18.25 -16.00
N THR A 8 -0.68 18.70 -16.02
CA THR A 8 0.43 18.45 -16.33
C THR A 8 1.09 17.84 -15.51
N LYS A 9 0.69 18.09 -14.96
CA LYS A 9 1.16 17.43 -14.17
C LYS A 9 1.75 16.26 -14.43
N SER A 10 1.87 15.59 -13.87
CA SER A 10 2.51 14.47 -14.36
C SER A 10 1.53 13.58 -15.09
N GLY A 11 1.91 13.03 -16.22
CA GLY A 11 1.01 12.24 -17.04
C GLY A 11 0.60 10.93 -16.37
N TYR A 12 1.46 10.37 -15.53
CA TYR A 12 1.08 9.09 -14.95
C TYR A 12 0.02 9.23 -13.87
N GLU A 13 -0.12 10.38 -13.27
CA GLU A 13 -1.23 10.61 -12.37
C GLU A 13 -2.56 10.51 -13.10
N ASP A 14 -2.59 11.00 -14.32
CA ASP A 14 -3.79 10.92 -15.14
C ASP A 14 -4.02 9.50 -15.62
N SER A 15 -2.95 8.79 -15.92
CA SER A 15 -3.05 7.43 -16.45
C SER A 15 -3.48 6.42 -15.41
N HIS A 16 -3.07 6.62 -14.17
CA HIS A 16 -3.28 5.62 -13.14
C HIS A 16 -3.71 6.26 -11.83
N PRO A 17 -5.01 6.30 -11.58
CA PRO A 17 -5.51 6.78 -10.29
C PRO A 17 -4.90 6.05 -9.10
N ILE A 18 -4.33 4.87 -9.34
CA ILE A 18 -3.70 4.08 -8.30
C ILE A 18 -2.64 4.86 -7.54
N PHE A 19 -1.97 5.82 -8.20
CA PHE A 19 -0.89 6.55 -7.53
C PHE A 19 -1.42 7.53 -6.49
N ARG A 20 -2.63 8.07 -6.69
CA ARG A 20 -3.27 8.87 -5.67
C ARG A 20 -3.63 8.00 -4.46
N ILE A 21 -4.16 6.82 -4.73
CA ILE A 21 -4.55 5.90 -3.66
C ILE A 21 -3.29 5.36 -2.95
N LEU A 22 -2.22 5.14 -3.69
CA LEU A 22 -0.94 4.75 -3.09
C LEU A 22 -0.47 5.83 -2.11
N THR A 23 -0.55 7.10 -2.51
CA THR A 23 -0.16 8.19 -1.64
C THR A 23 -1.00 8.21 -0.36
N ASP A 24 -2.30 8.00 -0.51
CA ASP A 24 -3.19 7.92 0.65
C ASP A 24 -2.78 6.78 1.57
N ALA A 25 -2.47 5.62 1.00
CA ALA A 25 -2.05 4.46 1.78
C ALA A 25 -0.74 4.71 2.51
N VAL A 26 0.23 5.32 1.84
CA VAL A 26 1.51 5.66 2.46
C VAL A 26 1.29 6.60 3.64
N ASN A 27 0.42 7.60 3.46
CA ASN A 27 0.12 8.54 4.53
C ASN A 27 -0.56 7.84 5.71
N GLU A 28 -1.47 6.91 5.44
CA GLU A 28 -2.14 6.18 6.52
C GLU A 28 -1.17 5.28 7.28
N VAL A 29 -0.28 4.60 6.58
CA VAL A 29 0.73 3.77 7.23
C VAL A 29 1.66 4.64 8.09
N THR A 30 2.06 5.79 7.56
CA THR A 30 2.90 6.72 8.30
C THR A 30 2.21 7.20 9.58
N ARG A 31 0.93 7.52 9.50
CA ARG A 31 0.17 7.95 10.67
C ARG A 31 0.10 6.83 11.72
N CYS A 32 -0.05 5.58 11.26
CA CYS A 32 -0.01 4.43 12.17
C CYS A 32 1.35 4.35 12.86
N TRP A 33 2.42 4.47 12.09
CA TRP A 33 3.77 4.38 12.62
C TRP A 33 4.03 5.49 13.66
N LEU A 34 3.57 6.70 13.37
CA LEU A 34 3.78 7.83 14.29
C LEU A 34 3.14 7.60 15.65
N LYS A 35 2.03 6.86 15.70
CA LYS A 35 1.33 6.58 16.95
C LYS A 35 1.81 5.32 17.65
N MET A 36 2.72 4.60 17.03
CA MET A 36 3.15 3.31 17.52
C MET A 36 4.15 3.47 18.67
N PRO A 37 3.98 2.69 19.76
CA PRO A 37 5.00 2.68 20.81
C PRO A 37 6.34 2.21 20.28
N ALA A 38 7.44 2.68 20.89
CA ALA A 38 8.78 2.42 20.40
C ALA A 38 9.07 0.93 20.22
N ALA A 39 8.60 0.09 21.16
CA ALA A 39 8.85 -1.34 21.07
C ALA A 39 8.21 -1.95 19.82
N TYR A 40 7.00 -1.51 19.48
CA TYR A 40 6.32 -2.01 18.28
C TYR A 40 6.94 -1.44 17.01
N LYS A 41 7.43 -0.20 17.04
CA LYS A 41 8.17 0.35 15.90
C LYS A 41 9.35 -0.55 15.56
N ARG A 42 10.09 -0.99 16.58
CA ARG A 42 11.24 -1.86 16.36
C ARG A 42 10.83 -3.25 15.93
N ALA A 43 9.75 -3.77 16.51
CA ALA A 43 9.33 -5.14 16.22
C ALA A 43 8.83 -5.30 14.79
N PHE A 44 8.00 -4.37 14.32
CA PHE A 44 7.46 -4.49 12.96
C PHE A 44 7.13 -3.15 12.31
N GLY A 45 7.09 -2.06 13.06
CA GLY A 45 6.70 -0.76 12.51
C GLY A 45 7.59 -0.30 11.37
N ASP A 46 8.90 -0.40 11.57
CA ASP A 46 9.85 0.00 10.54
C ASP A 46 9.74 -0.90 9.31
N SER A 47 9.47 -2.17 9.55
CA SER A 47 9.31 -3.14 8.47
C SER A 47 8.09 -2.84 7.61
N ILE A 48 6.96 -2.47 8.21
CA ILE A 48 5.78 -2.15 7.41
C ILE A 48 5.97 -0.87 6.62
N CYS A 49 6.68 0.10 7.16
CA CYS A 49 6.99 1.31 6.39
C CYS A 49 7.87 0.99 5.20
N GLN A 50 8.86 0.13 5.39
CA GLN A 50 9.73 -0.29 4.32
C GLN A 50 8.95 -1.06 3.25
N SER A 51 8.09 -1.98 3.66
CA SER A 51 7.28 -2.74 2.71
C SER A 51 6.33 -1.85 1.94
N MET A 52 5.75 -0.85 2.61
CA MET A 52 4.88 0.10 1.92
C MET A 52 5.65 0.86 0.84
N GLY A 53 6.87 1.28 1.17
CA GLY A 53 7.74 1.95 0.21
C GLY A 53 8.07 1.05 -0.98
N GLN A 54 8.37 -0.21 -0.72
CA GLN A 54 8.69 -1.16 -1.79
C GLN A 54 7.48 -1.45 -2.67
N CYS A 55 6.29 -1.54 -2.06
CA CYS A 55 5.06 -1.66 -2.83
C CYS A 55 4.95 -0.51 -3.83
N GLY A 56 5.14 0.71 -3.36
CA GLY A 56 5.09 1.88 -4.21
C GLY A 56 6.13 1.87 -5.31
N SER A 57 7.34 1.45 -4.98
CA SER A 57 8.43 1.38 -5.97
C SER A 57 8.11 0.40 -7.09
N TYR A 58 7.57 -0.77 -6.75
CA TYR A 58 7.19 -1.73 -7.78
C TYR A 58 6.05 -1.24 -8.64
N LEU A 59 5.09 -0.51 -8.05
CA LEU A 59 4.01 0.08 -8.84
C LEU A 59 4.55 1.12 -9.81
N ALA A 60 5.46 1.96 -9.34
CA ALA A 60 6.07 2.98 -10.19
C ALA A 60 6.84 2.35 -11.34
N VAL A 61 7.63 1.31 -11.05
CA VAL A 61 8.41 0.64 -12.07
C VAL A 61 7.54 -0.09 -13.08
N ALA A 62 6.41 -0.66 -12.60
CA ALA A 62 5.53 -1.42 -13.48
C ALA A 62 5.07 -0.61 -14.69
N GLN A 63 4.81 0.69 -14.51
CA GLN A 63 4.30 1.47 -15.63
C GLN A 63 5.35 1.72 -16.72
N TYR A 64 6.63 1.52 -16.41
CA TYR A 64 7.70 1.73 -17.37
C TYR A 64 8.24 0.45 -17.99
N LYS A 65 7.76 -0.72 -17.53
CA LYS A 65 8.19 -1.96 -18.16
C LYS A 65 7.58 -2.10 -19.54
N SER A 66 8.34 -2.72 -20.43
CA SER A 66 7.93 -2.77 -21.83
C SER A 66 7.01 -3.93 -22.15
N THR A 67 7.04 -5.02 -21.38
CA THR A 67 6.19 -6.16 -21.68
C THR A 67 5.13 -6.32 -20.61
N GLN A 68 4.01 -6.90 -21.05
CA GLN A 68 2.90 -7.24 -20.18
C GLN A 68 3.36 -8.14 -19.03
N GLN A 69 4.16 -9.12 -19.36
CA GLN A 69 4.65 -10.09 -18.39
C GLN A 69 5.51 -9.43 -17.32
N GLU A 70 6.36 -8.50 -17.73
CA GLU A 70 7.19 -7.77 -16.77
C GLU A 70 6.36 -6.88 -15.86
N LYS A 71 5.32 -6.23 -16.44
CA LYS A 71 4.42 -5.42 -15.63
C LYS A 71 3.71 -6.28 -14.57
N ILE A 72 3.22 -7.44 -14.98
CA ILE A 72 2.53 -8.35 -14.06
C ILE A 72 3.47 -8.80 -12.94
N ARG A 73 4.72 -9.09 -13.27
CA ARG A 73 5.69 -9.50 -12.28
C ARG A 73 5.91 -8.40 -11.23
N CYS A 74 6.01 -7.15 -11.68
CA CYS A 74 6.14 -6.03 -10.75
C CYS A 74 4.89 -5.86 -9.89
N LEU A 75 3.72 -6.02 -10.48
CA LEU A 75 2.47 -5.89 -9.73
C LEU A 75 2.32 -7.00 -8.69
N ASN A 76 2.78 -8.21 -9.01
CA ASN A 76 2.76 -9.29 -8.04
C ASN A 76 3.70 -9.00 -6.87
N ALA A 77 4.87 -8.43 -7.16
CA ALA A 77 5.80 -8.04 -6.10
C ALA A 77 5.20 -6.96 -5.21
N ALA A 78 4.56 -5.97 -5.82
CA ALA A 78 3.90 -4.91 -5.07
C ALA A 78 2.82 -5.48 -4.15
N ASP A 79 2.04 -6.41 -4.68
CA ASP A 79 0.95 -7.02 -3.92
C ASP A 79 1.49 -7.83 -2.74
N GLY A 80 2.64 -8.49 -2.92
CA GLY A 80 3.28 -9.23 -1.85
C GLY A 80 3.70 -8.32 -0.69
N HIS A 81 4.29 -7.18 -1.01
CA HIS A 81 4.67 -6.22 0.02
C HIS A 81 3.45 -5.62 0.69
N LEU A 82 2.40 -5.35 -0.07
CA LEU A 82 1.17 -4.83 0.49
C LEU A 82 0.54 -5.84 1.45
N ALA A 83 0.61 -7.13 1.11
CA ALA A 83 0.05 -8.18 1.95
C ALA A 83 0.72 -8.20 3.33
N GLU A 84 2.01 -7.97 3.38
CA GLU A 84 2.72 -7.91 4.66
C GLU A 84 2.19 -6.76 5.52
N VAL A 85 2.00 -5.59 4.92
CA VAL A 85 1.48 -4.42 5.64
C VAL A 85 0.07 -4.72 6.15
N LYS A 86 -0.77 -5.28 5.29
CA LYS A 86 -2.14 -5.64 5.67
C LYS A 86 -2.16 -6.61 6.84
N PHE A 87 -1.26 -7.58 6.82
CA PHE A 87 -1.19 -8.56 7.89
C PHE A 87 -0.95 -7.88 9.25
N TRP A 88 0.06 -7.03 9.33
CA TRP A 88 0.40 -6.42 10.60
C TRP A 88 -0.68 -5.45 11.08
N VAL A 89 -1.30 -4.73 10.16
CA VAL A 89 -2.39 -3.83 10.54
C VAL A 89 -3.57 -4.65 11.06
N SER A 90 -3.87 -5.79 10.43
CA SER A 90 -4.96 -6.64 10.86
C SER A 90 -4.72 -7.28 12.23
N GLN A 91 -3.45 -7.47 12.60
CA GLN A 91 -3.09 -8.05 13.88
C GLN A 91 -3.10 -7.02 15.02
N SER A 92 -3.22 -5.75 14.71
CA SER A 92 -3.07 -4.70 15.71
C SER A 92 -4.03 -4.81 16.90
N PRO A 93 -5.27 -5.31 16.77
CA PRO A 93 -6.12 -5.46 17.94
C PRO A 93 -5.59 -6.49 18.95
N ASN A 94 -4.71 -7.38 18.51
CA ASN A 94 -4.13 -8.43 19.34
C ASN A 94 -2.75 -8.05 19.86
N LEU A 95 -2.23 -6.90 19.47
CA LEU A 95 -0.89 -6.47 19.82
C LEU A 95 -0.98 -5.24 20.71
N PHE A 96 -0.97 -5.48 22.00
CA PHE A 96 -1.10 -4.41 22.98
C PHE A 96 -0.42 -4.81 24.28
N TYR A 97 -0.19 -3.83 25.13
CA TYR A 97 0.25 -4.12 26.49
C TYR A 97 -0.61 -3.31 27.47
N ILE A 98 -0.56 -3.73 28.72
CA ILE A 98 -1.33 -3.07 29.76
C ILE A 98 -0.43 -2.06 30.46
N THR A 99 -0.88 -0.81 30.53
CA THR A 99 -0.13 0.24 31.20
C THR A 99 -0.26 0.12 32.71
N LYS A 100 0.53 0.92 33.43
CA LYS A 100 0.47 0.93 34.89
C LYS A 100 -0.89 1.27 35.43
N THR A 101 -1.67 2.04 34.67
CA THR A 101 -3.01 2.45 35.09
C THR A 101 -4.08 1.43 34.68
N GLY A 102 -3.68 0.32 34.04
CA GLY A 102 -4.59 -0.72 33.63
C GLY A 102 -5.19 -0.53 32.25
N ALA A 103 -4.79 0.52 31.53
CA ALA A 103 -5.29 0.76 30.19
C ALA A 103 -4.52 -0.07 29.17
N LYS A 104 -5.20 -0.42 28.07
CA LYS A 104 -4.53 -1.08 26.95
C LYS A 104 -3.81 -0.05 26.08
N ARG A 105 -2.58 -0.36 25.73
CA ARG A 105 -1.83 0.44 24.78
C ARG A 105 -1.61 -0.40 23.52
N TYR A 106 -2.36 -0.10 22.49
CA TYR A 106 -2.31 -0.88 21.25
C TYR A 106 -1.09 -0.53 20.42
N SER A 107 -0.63 -1.49 19.61
CA SER A 107 0.42 -1.23 18.63
C SER A 107 -0.02 -0.14 17.67
N ILE A 108 -1.28 -0.21 17.22
CA ILE A 108 -1.89 0.81 16.37
C ILE A 108 -3.24 1.14 16.99
N PRO A 109 -3.53 2.41 17.25
CA PRO A 109 -4.84 2.76 17.80
C PRO A 109 -5.97 2.27 16.89
N PRO A 110 -7.07 1.76 17.43
CA PRO A 110 -8.13 1.15 16.60
C PRO A 110 -8.66 2.04 15.49
N LYS A 111 -8.82 3.33 15.73
CA LYS A 111 -9.29 4.25 14.68
C LYS A 111 -8.30 4.36 13.54
N ARG A 112 -7.01 4.42 13.88
CA ARG A 112 -5.96 4.47 12.87
C ARG A 112 -5.90 3.19 12.07
N ALA A 113 -6.05 2.05 12.76
CA ALA A 113 -6.04 0.76 12.09
C ALA A 113 -7.18 0.66 11.09
N ALA A 114 -8.36 1.14 11.45
CA ALA A 114 -9.50 1.10 10.56
C ALA A 114 -9.29 1.95 9.31
N SER A 115 -8.80 3.18 9.48
CA SER A 115 -8.53 4.06 8.35
C SER A 115 -7.45 3.48 7.44
N CYS A 116 -6.41 2.93 8.05
CA CYS A 116 -5.33 2.32 7.30
C CYS A 116 -5.82 1.11 6.51
N THR A 117 -6.59 0.25 7.15
CA THR A 117 -7.16 -0.93 6.50
C THR A 117 -7.94 -0.54 5.26
N ALA A 118 -8.78 0.48 5.36
CA ALA A 118 -9.59 0.92 4.22
C ALA A 118 -8.71 1.34 3.05
N ALA A 119 -7.66 2.11 3.33
CA ALA A 119 -6.75 2.57 2.27
C ALA A 119 -5.99 1.40 1.65
N LEU A 120 -5.52 0.46 2.47
CA LEU A 120 -4.77 -0.68 1.97
C LEU A 120 -5.65 -1.59 1.12
N MET A 121 -6.90 -1.77 1.50
CA MET A 121 -7.83 -2.59 0.72
C MET A 121 -8.13 -1.94 -0.62
N GLU A 122 -8.33 -0.64 -0.63
CA GLU A 122 -8.58 0.06 -1.88
C GLU A 122 -7.39 -0.07 -2.83
N LEU A 123 -6.18 0.10 -2.30
CA LEU A 123 -4.97 -0.05 -3.10
C LEU A 123 -4.86 -1.47 -3.66
N GLY A 124 -5.14 -2.47 -2.82
CA GLY A 124 -5.11 -3.87 -3.26
C GLY A 124 -6.09 -4.15 -4.40
N CYS A 125 -7.28 -3.57 -4.31
CA CYS A 125 -8.27 -3.72 -5.38
C CYS A 125 -7.78 -3.11 -6.69
N LEU A 126 -7.12 -1.97 -6.62
CA LEU A 126 -6.60 -1.32 -7.82
C LEU A 126 -5.44 -2.10 -8.44
N ILE A 127 -4.58 -2.67 -7.61
CA ILE A 127 -3.50 -3.53 -8.11
C ILE A 127 -4.11 -4.73 -8.82
N GLY A 128 -5.11 -5.37 -8.22
CA GLY A 128 -5.79 -6.50 -8.82
C GLY A 128 -6.45 -6.14 -10.13
N GLY A 129 -7.09 -4.98 -10.19
CA GLY A 129 -7.73 -4.50 -11.41
C GLY A 129 -6.72 -4.27 -12.52
N TRP A 130 -5.58 -3.68 -12.18
CA TRP A 130 -4.52 -3.45 -13.16
C TRP A 130 -3.99 -4.78 -13.70
N LYS A 131 -3.70 -5.74 -12.81
CA LYS A 131 -3.27 -7.06 -13.25
C LYS A 131 -4.29 -7.71 -14.16
N GLY A 132 -5.57 -7.64 -13.78
CA GLY A 132 -6.64 -8.23 -14.58
C GLY A 132 -6.72 -7.64 -15.97
N SER A 133 -6.59 -6.32 -16.05
CA SER A 133 -6.54 -5.62 -17.33
C SER A 133 -5.44 -6.13 -18.23
N LEU A 134 -4.25 -6.31 -17.67
CA LEU A 134 -3.10 -6.79 -18.44
C LEU A 134 -3.30 -8.21 -18.91
N GLN A 135 -3.89 -9.05 -18.07
CA GLN A 135 -4.06 -10.46 -18.38
C GLN A 135 -5.13 -10.69 -19.44
N SER A 136 -6.04 -9.74 -19.62
CA SER A 136 -7.11 -9.88 -20.57
C SER A 136 -6.85 -9.18 -21.91
N LEU A 137 -5.63 -8.67 -22.14
CA LEU A 137 -5.33 -7.98 -23.38
C LEU A 137 -5.41 -8.95 -24.56
N PRO A 138 -6.09 -8.53 -25.66
CA PRO A 138 -6.26 -9.40 -26.83
C PRO A 138 -4.91 -9.67 -27.50
N GLY A 139 -4.84 -10.80 -28.18
CA GLY A 139 -3.68 -11.15 -28.97
C GLY A 139 -2.46 -11.57 -28.15
N ARG A 140 -2.63 -11.68 -26.85
CA ARG A 140 -1.55 -12.09 -25.99
C ARG A 140 -1.87 -13.42 -25.38
N PRO A 141 -1.09 -14.44 -25.66
CA PRO A 141 -1.29 -15.72 -24.98
C PRO A 141 -1.01 -15.52 -23.50
N VAL A 142 -1.81 -16.13 -22.70
CA VAL A 142 -1.55 -16.11 -21.27
C VAL A 142 -0.32 -16.94 -20.99
N GLN A 143 0.57 -16.41 -20.21
CA GLN A 143 1.79 -17.11 -19.89
C GLN A 143 1.57 -17.91 -18.63
N GLN A 144 1.64 -19.15 -18.76
CA GLN A 144 1.38 -20.04 -17.66
C GLN A 144 2.65 -20.52 -17.02
#